data_b3d8680f07060e473591f0ad3f0d8178
#
_entry.id   b3d8680f07060e473591f0ad3f0d8178
#
_cell.length_a   1.000
_cell.length_b   1.000
_cell.length_c   1.000
_cell.angle_alpha   90.00
_cell.angle_beta   90.00
_cell.angle_gamma   90.00
#
_symmetry.space_group_name_H-M   'P 1'
#
loop_
_entity.id
_entity.type
_entity.pdbx_description
1 polymer ?
#
loop_
_entity_poly.entity_id
_entity_poly.type
_entity_poly.pdbx_seq_one_letter_code
_entity_poly.pdbx_strand_id
1 'polypeptide(L)'
;GSRVQQHLKKIQKAMQQYELRELASVAYFTMYDDIRWYVRRGGENKKLLEEVISIWCALMNPITPHLSEELNLKKELVSASVWPTADEKRIDLKTESAEGLVQETIANIRHVLKLAKIEKLQKCTFFISEKWKYELCHLLSKEIKVTRNMGEVMKKVLEAEELKMRGKDVSSIVTSVLKDPSKLPAIVLSQEEEEAVMKDAQEYLATEFECAVEIILGEDSQHLKAKSAMPGKVGILVE
;
A
#
# COMPACT_ATOMS: atom_id res chain seq x y z
N GLY A 1 -0.94 8.28 -10.76
CA GLY A 1 -2.33 8.52 -11.14
C GLY A 1 -3.26 8.55 -9.95
N SER A 2 -3.63 7.40 -9.40
CA SER A 2 -4.68 7.27 -8.36
C SER A 2 -4.39 8.10 -7.11
N ARG A 3 -3.24 7.96 -6.46
CA ARG A 3 -2.88 8.74 -5.26
C ARG A 3 -3.00 10.26 -5.45
N VAL A 4 -2.64 10.77 -6.62
CA VAL A 4 -2.79 12.19 -6.94
C VAL A 4 -4.25 12.61 -6.87
N GLN A 5 -5.18 11.79 -7.36
CA GLN A 5 -6.61 12.07 -7.28
C GLN A 5 -7.12 12.07 -5.82
N GLN A 6 -6.61 11.16 -5.00
CA GLN A 6 -6.93 11.18 -3.56
C GLN A 6 -6.39 12.43 -2.86
N HIS A 7 -5.16 12.86 -3.21
CA HIS A 7 -4.60 14.12 -2.68
C HIS A 7 -5.45 15.32 -3.08
N LEU A 8 -5.88 15.39 -4.35
CA LEU A 8 -6.78 16.46 -4.80
C LEU A 8 -8.09 16.48 -4.02
N LYS A 9 -8.71 15.32 -3.80
CA LYS A 9 -9.92 15.21 -2.98
C LYS A 9 -9.71 15.70 -1.54
N LYS A 10 -8.59 15.30 -0.94
CA LYS A 10 -8.19 15.72 0.42
C LYS A 10 -7.97 17.24 0.50
N ILE A 11 -7.20 17.78 -0.45
CA ILE A 11 -6.91 19.21 -0.52
C ILE A 11 -8.17 20.03 -0.79
N GLN A 12 -9.05 19.58 -1.66
CA GLN A 12 -10.31 20.28 -1.94
C GLN A 12 -11.15 20.46 -0.67
N LYS A 13 -11.20 19.42 0.18
CA LYS A 13 -11.86 19.50 1.49
C LYS A 13 -11.13 20.46 2.44
N ALA A 14 -9.81 20.37 2.52
CA ALA A 14 -8.98 21.21 3.39
C ALA A 14 -9.10 22.70 3.01
N MET A 15 -9.11 23.00 1.71
CA MET A 15 -9.28 24.38 1.23
C MET A 15 -10.65 24.98 1.58
N GLN A 16 -11.72 24.19 1.56
CA GLN A 16 -13.04 24.64 2.02
C GLN A 16 -13.06 24.97 3.51
N GLN A 17 -12.16 24.37 4.29
CA GLN A 17 -12.02 24.58 5.74
C GLN A 17 -10.90 25.55 6.11
N TYR A 18 -10.24 26.17 5.11
CA TYR A 18 -9.06 27.04 5.29
C TYR A 18 -7.87 26.35 5.98
N GLU A 19 -7.74 25.03 5.84
CA GLU A 19 -6.66 24.24 6.41
C GLU A 19 -5.38 24.29 5.53
N LEU A 20 -4.74 25.45 5.47
CA LEU A 20 -3.54 25.68 4.64
C LEU A 20 -2.35 24.77 5.02
N ARG A 21 -2.28 24.33 6.27
CA ARG A 21 -1.25 23.38 6.72
C ARG A 21 -1.39 22.04 6.00
N GLU A 22 -2.62 21.58 5.75
CA GLU A 22 -2.87 20.34 5.02
C GLU A 22 -2.46 20.48 3.55
N LEU A 23 -2.80 21.60 2.92
CA LEU A 23 -2.33 21.92 1.56
C LEU A 23 -0.81 21.88 1.49
N ALA A 24 -0.10 22.55 2.41
CA ALA A 24 1.35 22.56 2.46
C ALA A 24 1.93 21.15 2.65
N SER A 25 1.34 20.36 3.56
CA SER A 25 1.78 18.99 3.81
C SER A 25 1.69 18.11 2.57
N VAL A 26 0.58 18.18 1.85
CA VAL A 26 0.40 17.41 0.61
C VAL A 26 1.30 17.93 -0.51
N ALA A 27 1.35 19.24 -0.74
CA ALA A 27 2.10 19.84 -1.85
C ALA A 27 3.62 19.65 -1.72
N TYR A 28 4.19 19.74 -0.50
CA TYR A 28 5.65 19.72 -0.33
C TYR A 28 6.24 18.41 0.13
N PHE A 29 5.44 17.52 0.70
CA PHE A 29 5.92 16.23 1.20
C PHE A 29 5.28 15.07 0.47
N THR A 30 3.95 14.93 0.54
CA THR A 30 3.28 13.72 0.04
C THR A 30 3.38 13.57 -1.47
N MET A 31 3.16 14.65 -2.24
CA MET A 31 3.30 14.64 -3.71
C MET A 31 4.73 14.33 -4.14
N TYR A 32 5.72 14.91 -3.46
CA TYR A 32 7.13 14.64 -3.71
C TYR A 32 7.47 13.16 -3.47
N ASP A 33 7.03 12.60 -2.34
CA ASP A 33 7.29 11.20 -2.01
C ASP A 33 6.63 10.25 -3.02
N ASP A 34 5.41 10.54 -3.48
CA ASP A 34 4.72 9.72 -4.47
C ASP A 34 5.40 9.77 -5.85
N ILE A 35 5.86 10.95 -6.29
CA ILE A 35 6.61 11.10 -7.54
C ILE A 35 7.94 10.34 -7.45
N ARG A 36 8.66 10.54 -6.35
CA ARG A 36 9.93 9.85 -6.09
C ARG A 36 9.75 8.33 -6.04
N TRP A 37 8.68 7.85 -5.41
CA TRP A 37 8.35 6.43 -5.39
C TRP A 37 8.09 5.90 -6.79
N TYR A 38 7.26 6.60 -7.57
CA TYR A 38 6.95 6.22 -8.94
C TYR A 38 8.21 6.07 -9.81
N VAL A 39 9.12 7.05 -9.76
CA VAL A 39 10.37 7.02 -10.51
C VAL A 39 11.29 5.89 -10.04
N ARG A 40 11.41 5.67 -8.73
CA ARG A 40 12.22 4.58 -8.15
C ARG A 40 11.70 3.19 -8.54
N ARG A 41 10.39 3.05 -8.72
CA ARG A 41 9.75 1.81 -9.21
C ARG A 41 9.88 1.61 -10.72
N GLY A 42 10.65 2.44 -11.42
CA GLY A 42 10.83 2.36 -12.86
C GLY A 42 9.72 3.03 -13.67
N GLY A 43 8.96 3.93 -13.08
CA GLY A 43 7.91 4.67 -13.77
C GLY A 43 8.50 5.66 -14.79
N GLU A 44 8.23 5.45 -16.08
CA GLU A 44 8.78 6.24 -17.20
C GLU A 44 7.71 6.96 -18.04
N ASN A 45 6.44 6.94 -17.63
CA ASN A 45 5.38 7.55 -18.40
C ASN A 45 5.47 9.08 -18.36
N LYS A 46 6.12 9.65 -19.37
CA LYS A 46 6.35 11.09 -19.49
C LYS A 46 5.07 11.91 -19.46
N LYS A 47 4.02 11.47 -20.16
CA LYS A 47 2.72 12.19 -20.18
C LYS A 47 2.08 12.25 -18.80
N LEU A 48 2.15 11.15 -18.06
CA LEU A 48 1.67 11.10 -16.67
C LEU A 48 2.48 12.02 -15.76
N LEU A 49 3.81 12.03 -15.90
CA LEU A 49 4.67 12.91 -15.12
C LEU A 49 4.40 14.39 -15.42
N GLU A 50 4.25 14.76 -16.68
CA GLU A 50 3.92 16.14 -17.10
C GLU A 50 2.57 16.58 -16.52
N GLU A 51 1.55 15.71 -16.55
CA GLU A 51 0.24 15.96 -15.92
C GLU A 51 0.39 16.17 -14.42
N VAL A 52 1.10 15.27 -13.73
CA VAL A 52 1.29 15.33 -12.27
C VAL A 52 2.08 16.57 -11.87
N ILE A 53 3.13 16.94 -12.62
CA ILE A 53 3.90 18.18 -12.38
C ILE A 53 3.02 19.41 -12.54
N SER A 54 2.16 19.46 -13.58
CA SER A 54 1.22 20.58 -13.75
C SER A 54 0.25 20.71 -12.57
N ILE A 55 -0.28 19.60 -12.07
CA ILE A 55 -1.11 19.57 -10.87
C ILE A 55 -0.31 20.05 -9.67
N TRP A 56 0.91 19.55 -9.50
CA TRP A 56 1.78 19.89 -8.40
C TRP A 56 2.13 21.38 -8.36
N CYS A 57 2.46 21.99 -9.50
CA CYS A 57 2.67 23.44 -9.60
C CYS A 57 1.43 24.21 -9.14
N ALA A 58 0.23 23.81 -9.56
CA ALA A 58 -1.00 24.47 -9.12
C ALA A 58 -1.20 24.37 -7.60
N LEU A 59 -0.90 23.22 -6.97
CA LEU A 59 -1.01 23.04 -5.52
C LEU A 59 0.03 23.84 -4.73
N MET A 60 1.22 24.08 -5.28
CA MET A 60 2.27 24.91 -4.65
C MET A 60 2.01 26.42 -4.83
N ASN A 61 1.29 26.82 -5.86
CA ASN A 61 1.14 28.23 -6.24
C ASN A 61 0.65 29.16 -5.10
N PRO A 62 -0.35 28.79 -4.27
CA PRO A 62 -0.80 29.65 -3.17
C PRO A 62 0.26 29.95 -2.11
N ILE A 63 1.33 29.13 -2.02
CA ILE A 63 2.35 29.23 -0.96
C ILE A 63 3.68 29.74 -1.54
N THR A 64 4.09 29.17 -2.70
CA THR A 64 5.34 29.55 -3.38
C THR A 64 5.09 29.88 -4.86
N PRO A 65 4.44 31.00 -5.17
CA PRO A 65 4.03 31.34 -6.53
C PRO A 65 5.20 31.43 -7.49
N HIS A 66 6.30 32.03 -7.11
CA HIS A 66 7.49 32.15 -7.98
C HIS A 66 8.07 30.80 -8.35
N LEU A 67 8.21 29.88 -7.38
CA LEU A 67 8.70 28.52 -7.64
C LEU A 67 7.77 27.73 -8.55
N SER A 68 6.47 27.83 -8.33
CA SER A 68 5.50 27.12 -9.15
C SER A 68 5.44 27.63 -10.59
N GLU A 69 5.61 28.94 -10.81
CA GLU A 69 5.70 29.51 -12.15
C GLU A 69 6.99 29.10 -12.87
N GLU A 70 8.11 29.00 -12.16
CA GLU A 70 9.40 28.59 -12.74
C GLU A 70 9.40 27.10 -13.12
N LEU A 71 8.74 26.25 -12.34
CA LEU A 71 8.59 24.82 -12.62
C LEU A 71 7.49 24.51 -13.63
N ASN A 72 6.70 25.50 -14.01
CA ASN A 72 5.57 25.32 -14.91
C ASN A 72 6.01 24.90 -16.33
N LEU A 73 5.51 23.78 -16.80
CA LEU A 73 5.78 23.26 -18.15
C LEU A 73 4.94 23.95 -19.24
N LYS A 74 3.98 24.79 -18.86
CA LYS A 74 3.06 25.49 -19.77
C LYS A 74 3.46 26.95 -19.95
N LYS A 75 3.01 27.55 -21.05
CA LYS A 75 3.23 28.98 -21.32
C LYS A 75 2.31 29.90 -20.51
N GLU A 76 1.16 29.38 -20.08
CA GLU A 76 0.19 30.14 -19.30
C GLU A 76 0.62 30.18 -17.83
N LEU A 77 0.35 31.28 -17.14
CA LEU A 77 0.65 31.40 -15.72
C LEU A 77 -0.15 30.38 -14.90
N VAL A 78 0.50 29.74 -13.95
CA VAL A 78 -0.15 28.80 -13.03
C VAL A 78 -1.24 29.51 -12.23
N SER A 79 -0.99 30.75 -11.79
CA SER A 79 -1.94 31.58 -11.05
C SER A 79 -3.20 31.92 -11.83
N ALA A 80 -3.16 31.88 -13.17
CA ALA A 80 -4.30 32.08 -14.05
C ALA A 80 -4.99 30.78 -14.48
N SER A 81 -4.42 29.63 -14.13
CA SER A 81 -4.96 28.32 -14.50
C SER A 81 -6.15 27.92 -13.65
N VAL A 82 -6.95 26.98 -14.17
CA VAL A 82 -8.06 26.41 -13.41
C VAL A 82 -7.49 25.53 -12.30
N TRP A 83 -8.02 25.70 -11.07
CA TRP A 83 -7.62 24.86 -9.93
C TRP A 83 -7.93 23.38 -10.20
N PRO A 84 -6.97 22.47 -9.95
CA PRO A 84 -7.16 21.05 -10.26
C PRO A 84 -8.22 20.43 -9.35
N THR A 85 -9.11 19.65 -9.96
CA THR A 85 -10.14 18.89 -9.27
C THR A 85 -9.91 17.40 -9.39
N ALA A 86 -10.36 16.64 -8.39
CA ALA A 86 -10.20 15.20 -8.39
C ALA A 86 -11.14 14.54 -9.41
N ASP A 87 -10.59 13.61 -10.19
CA ASP A 87 -11.36 12.65 -10.99
C ASP A 87 -11.47 11.32 -10.23
N GLU A 88 -12.62 11.08 -9.58
CA GLU A 88 -12.84 9.90 -8.77
C GLU A 88 -12.77 8.59 -9.57
N LYS A 89 -13.02 8.63 -10.89
CA LYS A 89 -12.92 7.44 -11.76
C LYS A 89 -11.48 6.94 -11.93
N ARG A 90 -10.51 7.80 -11.65
CA ARG A 90 -9.08 7.46 -11.71
C ARG A 90 -8.53 6.95 -10.37
N ILE A 91 -9.36 6.87 -9.33
CA ILE A 91 -8.99 6.31 -8.04
C ILE A 91 -9.11 4.78 -8.13
N ASP A 92 -7.98 4.11 -8.04
CA ASP A 92 -7.86 2.65 -8.02
C ASP A 92 -7.23 2.21 -6.70
N LEU A 93 -8.09 1.93 -5.73
CA LEU A 93 -7.67 1.51 -4.39
C LEU A 93 -6.97 0.14 -4.40
N LYS A 94 -7.25 -0.70 -5.40
CA LYS A 94 -6.62 -2.01 -5.53
C LYS A 94 -5.15 -1.88 -5.92
N THR A 95 -4.86 -1.07 -6.93
CA THR A 95 -3.49 -0.73 -7.32
C THR A 95 -2.74 -0.04 -6.18
N GLU A 96 -3.41 0.82 -5.41
CA GLU A 96 -2.78 1.47 -4.24
C GLU A 96 -2.45 0.48 -3.13
N SER A 97 -3.34 -0.50 -2.89
CA SER A 97 -3.09 -1.58 -1.92
C SER A 97 -1.91 -2.45 -2.35
N ALA A 98 -1.82 -2.75 -3.65
CA ALA A 98 -0.70 -3.50 -4.23
C ALA A 98 0.65 -2.78 -4.04
N GLU A 99 0.73 -1.49 -4.38
CA GLU A 99 1.95 -0.70 -4.14
C GLU A 99 2.22 -0.50 -2.64
N GLY A 100 1.18 -0.40 -1.82
CA GLY A 100 1.30 -0.37 -0.36
C GLY A 100 1.96 -1.62 0.21
N LEU A 101 1.63 -2.81 -0.32
CA LEU A 101 2.27 -4.07 0.06
C LEU A 101 3.79 -4.03 -0.17
N VAL A 102 4.24 -3.53 -1.33
CA VAL A 102 5.67 -3.41 -1.63
C VAL A 102 6.36 -2.42 -0.68
N GLN A 103 5.74 -1.26 -0.44
CA GLN A 103 6.27 -0.25 0.49
C GLN A 103 6.39 -0.79 1.92
N GLU A 104 5.37 -1.48 2.40
CA GLU A 104 5.37 -2.10 3.74
C GLU A 104 6.42 -3.20 3.84
N THR A 105 6.57 -4.01 2.78
CA THR A 105 7.60 -5.05 2.72
C THR A 105 8.99 -4.44 2.87
N ILE A 106 9.30 -3.35 2.16
CA ILE A 106 10.58 -2.63 2.28
C ILE A 106 10.79 -2.11 3.70
N ALA A 107 9.76 -1.49 4.29
CA ALA A 107 9.84 -0.98 5.65
C ALA A 107 10.11 -2.12 6.66
N ASN A 108 9.45 -3.25 6.49
CA ASN A 108 9.62 -4.44 7.33
C ASN A 108 11.00 -5.05 7.19
N ILE A 109 11.57 -5.14 5.97
CA ILE A 109 12.95 -5.62 5.76
C ILE A 109 13.93 -4.71 6.50
N ARG A 110 13.83 -3.38 6.30
CA ARG A 110 14.71 -2.41 6.98
C ARG A 110 14.60 -2.51 8.50
N HIS A 111 13.40 -2.74 9.01
CA HIS A 111 13.18 -2.94 10.44
C HIS A 111 13.85 -4.23 10.94
N VAL A 112 13.70 -5.35 10.21
CA VAL A 112 14.34 -6.63 10.56
C VAL A 112 15.86 -6.52 10.53
N LEU A 113 16.45 -5.91 9.49
CA LEU A 113 17.89 -5.70 9.38
C LEU A 113 18.44 -4.89 10.55
N LYS A 114 17.72 -3.82 10.93
CA LYS A 114 18.10 -2.99 12.08
C LYS A 114 18.06 -3.77 13.39
N LEU A 115 17.03 -4.59 13.62
CA LEU A 115 16.89 -5.40 14.84
C LEU A 115 17.93 -6.51 14.90
N ALA A 116 18.19 -7.20 13.78
CA ALA A 116 19.15 -8.30 13.69
C ALA A 116 20.60 -7.79 13.57
N LYS A 117 20.82 -6.46 13.43
CA LYS A 117 22.15 -5.85 13.18
C LYS A 117 22.86 -6.48 11.99
N ILE A 118 22.11 -6.82 10.93
CA ILE A 118 22.66 -7.36 9.69
C ILE A 118 23.07 -6.16 8.82
N GLU A 119 24.35 -6.07 8.48
CA GLU A 119 24.90 -5.02 7.62
C GLU A 119 24.84 -5.41 6.13
N LYS A 120 24.95 -6.70 5.84
CA LYS A 120 24.96 -7.22 4.45
C LYS A 120 24.00 -8.39 4.33
N LEU A 121 23.06 -8.26 3.44
CA LEU A 121 22.05 -9.27 3.14
C LEU A 121 22.50 -10.11 1.95
N GLN A 122 22.43 -11.43 2.06
CA GLN A 122 22.76 -12.34 0.95
C GLN A 122 21.50 -12.75 0.19
N LYS A 123 20.46 -13.10 0.94
CA LYS A 123 19.20 -13.57 0.37
C LYS A 123 18.01 -13.08 1.21
N CYS A 124 16.93 -12.76 0.53
CA CYS A 124 15.66 -12.44 1.14
C CYS A 124 14.56 -13.33 0.53
N THR A 125 13.88 -14.10 1.37
CA THR A 125 12.77 -14.96 0.93
C THR A 125 11.46 -14.38 1.44
N PHE A 126 10.52 -14.16 0.53
CA PHE A 126 9.16 -13.68 0.82
C PHE A 126 8.16 -14.81 0.71
N PHE A 127 7.39 -15.01 1.76
CA PHE A 127 6.32 -15.98 1.79
C PHE A 127 4.98 -15.27 1.60
N ILE A 128 4.28 -15.60 0.51
CA ILE A 128 2.90 -15.19 0.30
C ILE A 128 1.99 -16.00 1.21
N SER A 129 0.96 -15.38 1.74
CA SER A 129 0.05 -16.05 2.66
C SER A 129 -0.67 -17.24 2.03
N GLU A 130 -1.04 -18.24 2.82
CA GLU A 130 -1.84 -19.39 2.36
C GLU A 130 -3.24 -18.97 1.90
N LYS A 131 -3.78 -19.63 0.88
CA LYS A 131 -5.03 -19.27 0.19
C LYS A 131 -6.23 -19.11 1.11
N TRP A 132 -6.41 -20.04 2.06
CA TRP A 132 -7.52 -19.99 3.02
C TRP A 132 -7.57 -18.71 3.87
N LYS A 133 -6.42 -18.06 4.10
CA LYS A 133 -6.36 -16.81 4.88
C LYS A 133 -6.94 -15.63 4.12
N TYR A 134 -6.87 -15.63 2.78
CA TYR A 134 -7.51 -14.63 1.95
C TYR A 134 -9.03 -14.73 2.03
N GLU A 135 -9.57 -15.95 1.96
CA GLU A 135 -11.00 -16.19 2.15
C GLU A 135 -11.46 -15.71 3.55
N LEU A 136 -10.70 -16.09 4.59
CA LEU A 136 -10.95 -15.63 5.96
C LEU A 136 -10.94 -14.10 6.06
N CYS A 137 -9.93 -13.41 5.50
CA CYS A 137 -9.83 -11.95 5.55
C CYS A 137 -10.96 -11.27 4.77
N HIS A 138 -11.39 -11.82 3.64
CA HIS A 138 -12.55 -11.33 2.90
C HIS A 138 -13.85 -11.43 3.71
N LEU A 139 -14.08 -12.55 4.39
CA LEU A 139 -15.23 -12.71 5.27
C LEU A 139 -15.15 -11.73 6.46
N LEU A 140 -13.99 -11.66 7.12
CA LEU A 140 -13.79 -10.74 8.25
C LEU A 140 -13.98 -9.28 7.86
N SER A 141 -13.52 -8.86 6.69
CA SER A 141 -13.68 -7.47 6.23
C SER A 141 -15.15 -7.05 6.06
N LYS A 142 -16.03 -8.01 5.78
CA LYS A 142 -17.49 -7.80 5.69
C LYS A 142 -18.14 -7.85 7.08
N GLU A 143 -17.83 -8.88 7.86
CA GLU A 143 -18.50 -9.13 9.13
C GLU A 143 -18.17 -8.12 10.23
N ILE A 144 -16.91 -7.63 10.30
CA ILE A 144 -16.50 -6.63 11.30
C ILE A 144 -17.25 -5.30 11.13
N LYS A 145 -17.73 -4.98 9.91
CA LYS A 145 -18.56 -3.80 9.67
C LYS A 145 -19.96 -3.94 10.24
N VAL A 146 -20.43 -5.17 10.43
CA VAL A 146 -21.79 -5.49 10.93
C VAL A 146 -21.78 -5.73 12.44
N THR A 147 -20.85 -6.58 12.91
CA THR A 147 -20.77 -6.95 14.31
C THR A 147 -19.33 -7.13 14.77
N ARG A 148 -19.06 -6.80 16.05
CA ARG A 148 -17.77 -7.09 16.71
C ARG A 148 -17.89 -8.22 17.72
N ASN A 149 -19.04 -8.89 17.77
CA ASN A 149 -19.23 -10.04 18.65
C ASN A 149 -18.49 -11.25 18.10
N MET A 150 -17.49 -11.73 18.87
CA MET A 150 -16.64 -12.85 18.48
C MET A 150 -17.45 -14.11 18.15
N GLY A 151 -18.49 -14.42 18.91
CA GLY A 151 -19.32 -15.62 18.71
C GLY A 151 -20.08 -15.59 17.38
N GLU A 152 -20.64 -14.42 17.02
CA GLU A 152 -21.35 -14.21 15.75
C GLU A 152 -20.40 -14.28 14.57
N VAL A 153 -19.25 -13.60 14.65
CA VAL A 153 -18.23 -13.62 13.61
C VAL A 153 -17.70 -15.04 13.38
N MET A 154 -17.35 -15.74 14.47
CA MET A 154 -16.86 -17.12 14.40
C MET A 154 -17.89 -18.07 13.78
N LYS A 155 -19.18 -17.94 14.13
CA LYS A 155 -20.24 -18.75 13.54
C LYS A 155 -20.30 -18.61 12.02
N LYS A 156 -20.30 -17.38 11.52
CA LYS A 156 -20.34 -17.09 10.09
C LYS A 156 -19.09 -17.54 9.35
N VAL A 157 -17.91 -17.30 9.94
CA VAL A 157 -16.62 -17.70 9.34
C VAL A 157 -16.52 -19.23 9.25
N LEU A 158 -17.00 -19.97 10.24
CA LEU A 158 -16.97 -21.43 10.26
C LEU A 158 -18.09 -22.10 9.41
N GLU A 159 -18.93 -21.33 8.72
CA GLU A 159 -19.85 -21.86 7.70
C GLU A 159 -19.09 -22.35 6.46
N ALA A 160 -17.90 -21.76 6.18
CA ALA A 160 -17.03 -22.23 5.12
C ALA A 160 -16.30 -23.51 5.55
N GLU A 161 -16.47 -24.61 4.81
CA GLU A 161 -15.91 -25.93 5.17
C GLU A 161 -14.39 -25.91 5.30
N GLU A 162 -13.69 -25.20 4.44
CA GLU A 162 -12.23 -25.08 4.45
C GLU A 162 -11.73 -24.40 5.74
N LEU A 163 -12.41 -23.35 6.21
CA LEU A 163 -12.08 -22.63 7.44
C LEU A 163 -12.44 -23.46 8.69
N LYS A 164 -13.47 -24.28 8.61
CA LYS A 164 -13.89 -25.15 9.70
C LYS A 164 -12.83 -26.19 10.08
N MET A 165 -12.11 -26.73 9.10
CA MET A 165 -11.01 -27.68 9.32
C MET A 165 -9.83 -27.06 10.05
N ARG A 166 -9.67 -25.73 9.99
CA ARG A 166 -8.56 -24.96 10.59
C ARG A 166 -9.01 -24.12 11.81
N GLY A 167 -10.00 -24.58 12.54
CA GLY A 167 -10.70 -23.83 13.60
C GLY A 167 -9.80 -23.13 14.63
N LYS A 168 -8.66 -23.74 15.02
CA LYS A 168 -7.71 -23.13 15.98
C LYS A 168 -7.01 -21.91 15.38
N ASP A 169 -6.50 -22.03 14.15
CA ASP A 169 -5.78 -20.94 13.45
C ASP A 169 -6.75 -19.81 13.12
N VAL A 170 -7.94 -20.15 12.62
CA VAL A 170 -9.03 -19.21 12.36
C VAL A 170 -9.40 -18.44 13.63
N SER A 171 -9.59 -19.12 14.77
CA SER A 171 -9.93 -18.48 16.05
C SER A 171 -8.85 -17.50 16.52
N SER A 172 -7.58 -17.86 16.35
CA SER A 172 -6.44 -17.00 16.68
C SER A 172 -6.43 -15.72 15.84
N ILE A 173 -6.61 -15.85 14.52
CA ILE A 173 -6.64 -14.71 13.60
C ILE A 173 -7.87 -13.82 13.89
N VAL A 174 -9.06 -14.39 14.03
CA VAL A 174 -10.28 -13.65 14.35
C VAL A 174 -10.11 -12.86 15.64
N THR A 175 -9.58 -13.48 16.69
CA THR A 175 -9.30 -12.81 17.97
C THR A 175 -8.33 -11.64 17.81
N SER A 176 -7.26 -11.83 17.02
CA SER A 176 -6.25 -10.80 16.77
C SER A 176 -6.83 -9.62 16.01
N VAL A 177 -7.66 -9.89 14.99
CA VAL A 177 -8.28 -8.87 14.15
C VAL A 177 -9.39 -8.13 14.89
N LEU A 178 -10.18 -8.79 15.72
CA LEU A 178 -11.20 -8.11 16.54
C LEU A 178 -10.58 -7.20 17.61
N LYS A 179 -9.41 -7.56 18.15
CA LYS A 179 -8.65 -6.69 19.07
C LYS A 179 -8.04 -5.48 18.36
N ASP A 180 -7.58 -5.69 17.13
CA ASP A 180 -6.91 -4.66 16.34
C ASP A 180 -7.33 -4.78 14.87
N PRO A 181 -8.41 -4.08 14.47
CA PRO A 181 -8.89 -4.12 13.09
C PRO A 181 -7.90 -3.58 12.05
N SER A 182 -6.88 -2.82 12.48
CA SER A 182 -5.85 -2.30 11.55
C SER A 182 -4.96 -3.40 10.95
N LYS A 183 -5.01 -4.61 11.50
CA LYS A 183 -4.32 -5.79 10.96
C LYS A 183 -4.95 -6.34 9.68
N LEU A 184 -6.19 -5.96 9.40
CA LEU A 184 -6.79 -6.25 8.10
C LEU A 184 -6.42 -5.16 7.10
N PRO A 185 -5.95 -5.52 5.90
CA PRO A 185 -5.75 -4.54 4.85
C PRO A 185 -7.09 -3.89 4.47
N ALA A 186 -7.06 -2.61 4.10
CA ALA A 186 -8.25 -1.87 3.69
C ALA A 186 -8.93 -2.53 2.47
N ILE A 187 -8.11 -3.10 1.59
CA ILE A 187 -8.53 -3.93 0.46
C ILE A 187 -7.72 -5.22 0.52
N VAL A 188 -8.42 -6.34 0.60
CA VAL A 188 -7.81 -7.66 0.55
C VAL A 188 -7.63 -8.03 -0.92
N LEU A 189 -6.38 -8.14 -1.37
CA LEU A 189 -6.02 -8.70 -2.67
C LEU A 189 -6.27 -10.20 -2.68
N SER A 190 -6.29 -10.85 -3.84
CA SER A 190 -6.20 -12.30 -3.91
C SER A 190 -4.75 -12.78 -3.74
N GLN A 191 -4.56 -14.07 -3.47
CA GLN A 191 -3.21 -14.64 -3.39
C GLN A 191 -2.44 -14.46 -4.69
N GLU A 192 -3.11 -14.72 -5.82
CA GLU A 192 -2.55 -14.59 -7.16
C GLU A 192 -2.15 -13.14 -7.47
N GLU A 193 -2.92 -12.17 -6.97
CA GLU A 193 -2.61 -10.76 -7.13
C GLU A 193 -1.43 -10.34 -6.27
N GLU A 194 -1.35 -10.77 -5.02
CA GLU A 194 -0.20 -10.49 -4.17
C GLU A 194 1.08 -11.14 -4.72
N GLU A 195 0.97 -12.38 -5.22
CA GLU A 195 2.08 -13.05 -5.87
C GLU A 195 2.56 -12.28 -7.11
N ALA A 196 1.64 -11.85 -7.97
CA ALA A 196 1.95 -11.07 -9.17
C ALA A 196 2.63 -9.74 -8.80
N VAL A 197 2.13 -9.02 -7.79
CA VAL A 197 2.71 -7.77 -7.29
C VAL A 197 4.12 -7.98 -6.76
N MET A 198 4.35 -9.04 -5.99
CA MET A 198 5.67 -9.30 -5.42
C MET A 198 6.65 -9.75 -6.50
N LYS A 199 6.21 -10.54 -7.49
CA LYS A 199 7.04 -10.91 -8.66
C LYS A 199 7.42 -9.70 -9.51
N ASP A 200 6.49 -8.78 -9.75
CA ASP A 200 6.76 -7.50 -10.43
C ASP A 200 7.78 -6.64 -9.65
N ALA A 201 7.70 -6.66 -8.33
CA ALA A 201 8.62 -5.92 -7.47
C ALA A 201 9.96 -6.64 -7.23
N GLN A 202 10.14 -7.90 -7.65
CA GLN A 202 11.28 -8.75 -7.29
C GLN A 202 12.62 -8.13 -7.69
N GLU A 203 12.75 -7.68 -8.94
CA GLU A 203 13.98 -7.06 -9.45
C GLU A 203 14.31 -5.75 -8.73
N TYR A 204 13.29 -4.94 -8.48
CA TYR A 204 13.44 -3.71 -7.71
C TYR A 204 13.91 -3.99 -6.26
N LEU A 205 13.33 -4.99 -5.59
CA LEU A 205 13.73 -5.39 -4.23
C LEU A 205 15.15 -5.95 -4.20
N ALA A 206 15.53 -6.75 -5.20
CA ALA A 206 16.88 -7.29 -5.32
C ALA A 206 17.92 -6.16 -5.49
N THR A 207 17.61 -5.14 -6.29
CA THR A 207 18.47 -3.97 -6.49
C THR A 207 18.53 -3.08 -5.24
N GLU A 208 17.38 -2.84 -4.58
CA GLU A 208 17.28 -1.97 -3.40
C GLU A 208 18.06 -2.51 -2.20
N PHE A 209 18.14 -3.84 -2.05
CA PHE A 209 18.79 -4.50 -0.92
C PHE A 209 20.10 -5.22 -1.30
N GLU A 210 20.51 -5.14 -2.57
CA GLU A 210 21.72 -5.76 -3.09
C GLU A 210 21.81 -7.28 -2.76
N CYS A 211 20.70 -8.00 -2.83
CA CYS A 211 20.59 -9.40 -2.44
C CYS A 211 19.75 -10.22 -3.43
N ALA A 212 19.89 -11.54 -3.36
CA ALA A 212 19.01 -12.45 -4.08
C ALA A 212 17.59 -12.41 -3.44
N VAL A 213 16.55 -12.33 -4.27
CA VAL A 213 15.15 -12.33 -3.83
C VAL A 213 14.41 -13.55 -4.35
N GLU A 214 13.75 -14.28 -3.45
CA GLU A 214 12.91 -15.43 -3.75
C GLU A 214 11.49 -15.20 -3.23
N ILE A 215 10.48 -15.65 -3.99
CA ILE A 215 9.07 -15.56 -3.62
C ILE A 215 8.50 -16.96 -3.61
N ILE A 216 7.90 -17.36 -2.49
CA ILE A 216 7.37 -18.71 -2.25
C ILE A 216 5.93 -18.59 -1.75
N LEU A 217 5.03 -19.43 -2.26
CA LEU A 217 3.68 -19.54 -1.71
C LEU A 217 3.69 -20.21 -0.34
N GLY A 218 2.82 -19.81 0.55
CA GLY A 218 2.75 -20.33 1.91
C GLY A 218 2.49 -21.84 1.98
N GLU A 219 1.74 -22.36 1.00
CA GLU A 219 1.43 -23.78 0.86
C GLU A 219 2.69 -24.61 0.55
N ASP A 220 3.65 -24.03 -0.15
CA ASP A 220 4.87 -24.73 -0.61
C ASP A 220 5.98 -24.73 0.44
N SER A 221 5.72 -24.15 1.63
CA SER A 221 6.74 -24.04 2.67
C SER A 221 6.21 -24.39 4.06
N GLN A 222 7.00 -25.20 4.79
CA GLN A 222 6.75 -25.50 6.21
C GLN A 222 7.38 -24.48 7.17
N HIS A 223 8.05 -23.46 6.65
CA HIS A 223 8.76 -22.48 7.47
C HIS A 223 7.79 -21.66 8.35
N LEU A 224 8.22 -21.34 9.58
CA LEU A 224 7.37 -20.55 10.51
C LEU A 224 6.96 -19.18 9.96
N LYS A 225 7.83 -18.56 9.14
CA LYS A 225 7.54 -17.28 8.48
C LYS A 225 6.42 -17.40 7.44
N ALA A 226 6.34 -18.54 6.71
CA ALA A 226 5.24 -18.82 5.80
C ALA A 226 3.91 -18.94 6.57
N LYS A 227 3.91 -19.67 7.70
CA LYS A 227 2.73 -19.80 8.55
C LYS A 227 2.27 -18.47 9.17
N SER A 228 3.20 -17.54 9.44
CA SER A 228 2.89 -16.24 10.02
C SER A 228 2.49 -15.18 8.99
N ALA A 229 2.69 -15.44 7.70
CA ALA A 229 2.26 -14.55 6.62
C ALA A 229 0.73 -14.35 6.64
N MET A 230 0.31 -13.13 6.37
CA MET A 230 -1.11 -12.76 6.31
C MET A 230 -1.38 -11.98 5.01
N PRO A 231 -2.61 -12.02 4.48
CA PRO A 231 -2.99 -11.15 3.37
C PRO A 231 -2.63 -9.69 3.66
N GLY A 232 -1.96 -9.04 2.72
CA GLY A 232 -1.41 -7.69 2.89
C GLY A 232 -0.10 -7.60 3.66
N LYS A 233 0.44 -8.72 4.15
CA LYS A 233 1.68 -8.75 4.91
C LYS A 233 2.46 -10.04 4.68
N VAL A 234 3.44 -10.00 3.78
CA VAL A 234 4.29 -11.16 3.46
C VAL A 234 5.14 -11.59 4.66
N GLY A 235 5.40 -12.89 4.75
CA GLY A 235 6.40 -13.42 5.67
C GLY A 235 7.81 -13.13 5.13
N ILE A 236 8.75 -12.69 5.98
CA ILE A 236 10.09 -12.28 5.55
C ILE A 236 11.13 -13.14 6.26
N LEU A 237 11.99 -13.80 5.49
CA LEU A 237 13.19 -14.47 5.96
C LEU A 237 14.39 -13.79 5.33
N VAL A 238 15.33 -13.37 6.15
CA VAL A 238 16.62 -12.74 5.76
C VAL A 238 17.78 -13.67 6.09
N GLU A 239 18.70 -13.81 5.16
CA GLU A 239 19.90 -14.67 5.26
C GLU A 239 21.15 -13.92 4.82
#